data_fd1cdcdd8ac9c91c415a8dd3920f3ca1
#
_entry.id   fd1cdcdd8ac9c91c415a8dd3920f3ca1
#
_cell.length_a   1.000
_cell.length_b   1.000
_cell.length_c   1.000
_cell.angle_alpha   90.00
_cell.angle_beta   90.00
_cell.angle_gamma   90.00
#
_symmetry.space_group_name_H-M   'P 1'
#
loop_
_entity.id
_entity.type
_entity.pdbx_description
1 polymer ?
#
loop_
_entity_poly.entity_id
_entity_poly.type
_entity_poly.pdbx_seq_one_letter_code
_entity_poly.pdbx_strand_id
1 'polypeptide(L)'
;EWALDATGHDLFGERYVEIWNLVFMQFDAQADGSHLPLPKPSIDTGMGLERLTAVLQGVSDNYETDLFKTLIAASIEQSKNNNPAQKVSHRVIADHLRSTSFLIADGVLPSNEGRGYVLRRIMRRAMRHAHILGCKEPLMHQLVPTLVNEMGAAYPELARGQAMITETLKSEEIKFKETLERGLKLLEDEKKTMGAGGVFSGTAA
;
A
#
# COMPACT_ATOMS: atom_id res chain seq x y z
N GLU A 1 -8.28 -31.65 10.93
CA GLU A 1 -9.00 -30.96 12.03
C GLU A 1 -8.54 -29.51 12.07
N TRP A 2 -9.47 -28.62 11.84
CA TRP A 2 -9.25 -27.18 11.91
C TRP A 2 -9.27 -26.79 13.39
N ALA A 3 -8.12 -26.48 13.95
CA ALA A 3 -8.04 -26.06 15.34
C ALA A 3 -8.30 -24.56 15.43
N LEU A 4 -9.57 -24.21 15.43
CA LEU A 4 -10.03 -22.88 15.80
C LEU A 4 -10.36 -22.87 17.30
N ASP A 5 -10.11 -21.75 17.96
CA ASP A 5 -10.61 -21.54 19.32
C ASP A 5 -12.14 -21.31 19.31
N ALA A 6 -12.74 -21.19 20.49
CA ALA A 6 -14.17 -20.96 20.65
C ALA A 6 -14.66 -19.62 20.01
N THR A 7 -13.74 -18.74 19.62
CA THR A 7 -14.02 -17.45 18.96
C THR A 7 -13.76 -17.49 17.46
N GLY A 8 -13.31 -18.64 16.92
CA GLY A 8 -12.99 -18.81 15.51
C GLY A 8 -11.58 -18.35 15.11
N HIS A 9 -10.70 -18.09 16.09
CA HIS A 9 -9.31 -17.74 15.79
C HIS A 9 -8.46 -19.01 15.62
N ASP A 10 -7.48 -18.92 14.70
CA ASP A 10 -6.52 -19.99 14.44
C ASP A 10 -5.63 -20.23 15.67
N LEU A 11 -5.76 -21.42 16.29
CA LEU A 11 -4.94 -21.83 17.42
C LEU A 11 -3.46 -22.07 17.07
N PHE A 12 -3.14 -22.18 15.78
CA PHE A 12 -1.79 -22.43 15.28
C PHE A 12 -1.11 -21.16 14.74
N GLY A 13 -1.76 -20.00 14.83
CA GLY A 13 -1.22 -18.71 14.39
C GLY A 13 -0.90 -18.72 12.90
N GLU A 14 0.31 -18.32 12.56
CA GLU A 14 0.75 -18.16 11.15
C GLU A 14 0.98 -19.48 10.39
N ARG A 15 0.63 -20.63 10.95
CA ARG A 15 0.83 -21.94 10.27
C ARG A 15 -0.13 -22.17 9.12
N TYR A 16 -1.30 -21.54 9.16
CA TYR A 16 -2.32 -21.65 8.13
C TYR A 16 -2.51 -20.31 7.45
N VAL A 17 -2.28 -20.27 6.15
CA VAL A 17 -2.47 -19.07 5.34
C VAL A 17 -3.64 -19.32 4.40
N GLU A 18 -4.69 -18.50 4.52
CA GLU A 18 -5.78 -18.49 3.56
C GLU A 18 -5.28 -17.98 2.22
N ILE A 19 -5.36 -18.82 1.18
CA ILE A 19 -4.98 -18.46 -0.19
C ILE A 19 -6.19 -18.24 -1.09
N TRP A 20 -7.33 -18.81 -0.73
CA TRP A 20 -8.56 -18.78 -1.51
C TRP A 20 -9.77 -18.89 -0.59
N ASN A 21 -10.79 -18.07 -0.82
CA ASN A 21 -12.07 -18.17 -0.12
C ASN A 21 -13.26 -18.20 -1.07
N LEU A 22 -14.38 -18.68 -0.57
CA LEU A 22 -15.68 -18.72 -1.25
C LEU A 22 -16.66 -17.85 -0.46
N VAL A 23 -17.43 -17.03 -1.16
CA VAL A 23 -18.49 -16.20 -0.59
C VAL A 23 -19.84 -16.62 -1.18
N PHE A 24 -20.73 -17.07 -0.31
CA PHE A 24 -22.09 -17.49 -0.70
C PHE A 24 -23.04 -16.31 -0.51
N MET A 25 -23.34 -15.62 -1.61
CA MET A 25 -24.25 -14.47 -1.61
C MET A 25 -25.70 -14.96 -1.72
N GLN A 26 -26.48 -14.74 -0.67
CA GLN A 26 -27.90 -15.14 -0.59
C GLN A 26 -28.83 -13.95 -0.46
N PHE A 27 -28.33 -12.81 0.04
CA PHE A 27 -29.14 -11.67 0.39
C PHE A 27 -28.56 -10.38 -0.17
N ASP A 28 -29.47 -9.43 -0.45
CA ASP A 28 -29.16 -8.04 -0.75
C ASP A 28 -29.42 -7.19 0.51
N ALA A 29 -28.39 -6.52 1.03
CA ALA A 29 -28.48 -5.67 2.22
C ALA A 29 -29.03 -4.30 1.83
N GLN A 30 -30.18 -3.92 2.42
CA GLN A 30 -30.84 -2.66 2.17
C GLN A 30 -30.32 -1.55 3.10
N ALA A 31 -30.55 -0.28 2.73
CA ALA A 31 -30.13 0.87 3.50
C ALA A 31 -30.76 0.96 4.91
N ASP A 32 -31.91 0.33 5.12
CA ASP A 32 -32.61 0.24 6.40
C ASP A 32 -32.12 -0.91 7.30
N GLY A 33 -31.11 -1.67 6.82
CA GLY A 33 -30.55 -2.83 7.52
C GLY A 33 -31.31 -4.14 7.29
N SER A 34 -32.38 -4.16 6.52
CA SER A 34 -33.06 -5.40 6.13
C SER A 34 -32.27 -6.18 5.08
N HIS A 35 -32.50 -7.49 5.01
CA HIS A 35 -31.87 -8.38 4.03
C HIS A 35 -32.95 -9.00 3.14
N LEU A 36 -32.95 -8.69 1.85
CA LEU A 36 -33.85 -9.29 0.88
C LEU A 36 -33.17 -10.49 0.21
N PRO A 37 -33.85 -11.63 0.09
CA PRO A 37 -33.30 -12.77 -0.67
C PRO A 37 -32.98 -12.37 -2.10
N LEU A 38 -31.80 -12.77 -2.60
CA LEU A 38 -31.47 -12.61 -4.00
C LEU A 38 -32.36 -13.50 -4.86
N PRO A 39 -32.82 -13.03 -6.02
CA PRO A 39 -33.60 -13.84 -6.96
C PRO A 39 -32.86 -15.10 -7.43
N LYS A 40 -31.54 -15.02 -7.48
CA LYS A 40 -30.64 -16.13 -7.80
C LYS A 40 -29.44 -16.04 -6.81
N PRO A 41 -29.35 -16.93 -5.82
CA PRO A 41 -28.16 -17.03 -5.00
C PRO A 41 -26.93 -17.28 -5.88
N SER A 42 -25.82 -16.64 -5.52
CA SER A 42 -24.57 -16.67 -6.29
C SER A 42 -23.42 -17.06 -5.39
N ILE A 43 -22.36 -17.57 -5.98
CA ILE A 43 -21.10 -17.83 -5.30
C ILE A 43 -20.06 -16.91 -5.94
N ASP A 44 -19.38 -16.16 -5.13
CA ASP A 44 -18.18 -15.40 -5.50
C ASP A 44 -16.94 -16.06 -4.89
N THR A 45 -15.78 -15.74 -5.42
CA THR A 45 -14.51 -16.31 -4.94
C THR A 45 -13.42 -15.28 -4.99
N GLY A 46 -12.55 -15.29 -3.98
CA GLY A 46 -11.36 -14.45 -3.91
C GLY A 46 -10.11 -15.30 -3.70
N MET A 47 -9.10 -15.09 -4.54
CA MET A 47 -7.79 -15.74 -4.42
C MET A 47 -6.69 -14.69 -4.35
N GLY A 48 -5.84 -14.76 -3.32
CA GLY A 48 -4.72 -13.83 -3.16
C GLY A 48 -3.59 -14.15 -4.13
N LEU A 49 -3.31 -13.26 -5.09
CA LEU A 49 -2.23 -13.44 -6.06
C LEU A 49 -0.88 -13.71 -5.35
N GLU A 50 -0.52 -12.88 -4.40
CA GLU A 50 0.75 -12.99 -3.68
C GLU A 50 0.81 -14.24 -2.81
N ARG A 51 -0.29 -14.58 -2.15
CA ARG A 51 -0.37 -15.77 -1.30
C ARG A 51 -0.22 -17.04 -2.11
N LEU A 52 -0.92 -17.13 -3.25
CA LEU A 52 -0.79 -18.25 -4.17
C LEU A 52 0.61 -18.33 -4.76
N THR A 53 1.17 -17.19 -5.20
CA THR A 53 2.54 -17.12 -5.74
C THR A 53 3.57 -17.56 -4.70
N ALA A 54 3.45 -17.13 -3.44
CA ALA A 54 4.34 -17.55 -2.37
C ALA A 54 4.32 -19.08 -2.16
N VAL A 55 3.13 -19.68 -2.15
CA VAL A 55 2.98 -21.14 -2.06
C VAL A 55 3.64 -21.85 -3.25
N LEU A 56 3.41 -21.39 -4.48
CA LEU A 56 3.98 -22.00 -5.69
C LEU A 56 5.50 -21.84 -5.77
N GLN A 57 6.05 -20.76 -5.24
CA GLN A 57 7.48 -20.50 -5.17
C GLN A 57 8.17 -21.09 -3.92
N GLY A 58 7.39 -21.71 -3.01
CA GLY A 58 7.93 -22.34 -1.80
C GLY A 58 8.49 -21.35 -0.78
N VAL A 59 7.96 -20.11 -0.75
CA VAL A 59 8.31 -19.08 0.23
C VAL A 59 7.15 -18.79 1.18
N SER A 60 7.45 -18.37 2.41
CA SER A 60 6.46 -18.12 3.46
C SER A 60 5.99 -16.66 3.55
N ASP A 61 6.72 -15.73 2.91
CA ASP A 61 6.45 -14.30 2.97
C ASP A 61 6.15 -13.78 1.55
N ASN A 62 5.04 -13.08 1.37
CA ASN A 62 4.65 -12.50 0.08
C ASN A 62 5.74 -11.58 -0.52
N TYR A 63 6.51 -10.92 0.35
CA TYR A 63 7.63 -10.06 -0.06
C TYR A 63 8.88 -10.82 -0.51
N GLU A 64 8.87 -12.14 -0.38
CA GLU A 64 9.92 -13.03 -0.89
C GLU A 64 9.59 -13.65 -2.25
N THR A 65 8.44 -13.33 -2.83
CA THR A 65 8.12 -13.65 -4.22
C THR A 65 9.01 -12.87 -5.18
N ASP A 66 9.21 -13.41 -6.38
CA ASP A 66 10.04 -12.80 -7.43
C ASP A 66 9.65 -11.34 -7.71
N LEU A 67 8.35 -11.09 -7.94
CA LEU A 67 7.82 -9.75 -8.17
C LEU A 67 8.24 -8.76 -7.07
N PHE A 68 7.99 -9.09 -5.80
CA PHE A 68 8.32 -8.18 -4.71
C PHE A 68 9.81 -8.03 -4.48
N LYS A 69 10.59 -9.10 -4.66
CA LYS A 69 12.07 -9.01 -4.60
C LYS A 69 12.61 -8.00 -5.59
N THR A 70 12.12 -8.01 -6.83
CA THR A 70 12.54 -7.06 -7.87
C THR A 70 12.19 -5.61 -7.49
N LEU A 71 10.96 -5.36 -7.03
CA LEU A 71 10.54 -4.02 -6.62
C LEU A 71 11.28 -3.51 -5.38
N ILE A 72 11.52 -4.39 -4.40
CA ILE A 72 12.30 -4.06 -3.19
C ILE A 72 13.75 -3.76 -3.55
N ALA A 73 14.36 -4.56 -4.42
CA ALA A 73 15.73 -4.32 -4.88
C ALA A 73 15.86 -2.97 -5.59
N ALA A 74 14.93 -2.63 -6.47
CA ALA A 74 14.88 -1.32 -7.11
C ALA A 74 14.71 -0.18 -6.08
N SER A 75 13.88 -0.36 -5.06
CA SER A 75 13.71 0.61 -3.98
C SER A 75 15.00 0.82 -3.18
N ILE A 76 15.74 -0.24 -2.90
CA ILE A 76 17.06 -0.17 -2.21
C ILE A 76 18.07 0.59 -3.08
N GLU A 77 18.16 0.23 -4.36
CA GLU A 77 19.08 0.86 -5.31
C GLU A 77 18.82 2.36 -5.46
N GLN A 78 17.58 2.75 -5.75
CA GLN A 78 17.22 4.16 -5.98
C GLN A 78 17.31 5.01 -4.71
N SER A 79 16.96 4.47 -3.55
CA SER A 79 17.10 5.16 -2.27
C SER A 79 18.52 5.20 -1.73
N LYS A 80 19.43 4.36 -2.27
CA LYS A 80 20.80 4.13 -1.78
C LYS A 80 20.83 3.75 -0.29
N ASN A 81 19.78 3.09 0.18
CA ASN A 81 19.63 2.70 1.58
C ASN A 81 19.39 1.18 1.67
N ASN A 82 20.35 0.47 2.20
CA ASN A 82 20.28 -0.99 2.42
C ASN A 82 20.36 -1.32 3.92
N ASN A 83 19.79 -0.49 4.78
CA ASN A 83 19.77 -0.74 6.22
C ASN A 83 18.71 -1.80 6.55
N PRO A 84 19.09 -2.97 7.11
CA PRO A 84 18.13 -4.01 7.46
C PRO A 84 17.02 -3.56 8.41
N ALA A 85 17.29 -2.58 9.29
CA ALA A 85 16.28 -2.00 10.19
C ALA A 85 15.18 -1.26 9.45
N GLN A 86 15.38 -0.92 8.17
CA GLN A 86 14.40 -0.21 7.34
C GLN A 86 13.75 -1.10 6.26
N LYS A 87 13.92 -2.43 6.34
CA LYS A 87 13.30 -3.41 5.44
C LYS A 87 11.80 -3.19 5.26
N VAL A 88 11.09 -2.83 6.33
CA VAL A 88 9.65 -2.53 6.30
C VAL A 88 9.33 -1.36 5.37
N SER A 89 10.18 -0.33 5.34
CA SER A 89 9.96 0.84 4.46
C SER A 89 10.01 0.45 2.98
N HIS A 90 10.96 -0.39 2.58
CA HIS A 90 11.04 -0.88 1.20
C HIS A 90 9.84 -1.75 0.81
N ARG A 91 9.35 -2.59 1.74
CA ARG A 91 8.13 -3.39 1.53
C ARG A 91 6.90 -2.52 1.31
N VAL A 92 6.71 -1.50 2.15
CA VAL A 92 5.58 -0.55 2.00
C VAL A 92 5.67 0.20 0.68
N ILE A 93 6.87 0.66 0.31
CA ILE A 93 7.08 1.35 -0.98
C ILE A 93 6.73 0.44 -2.15
N ALA A 94 7.21 -0.80 -2.19
CA ALA A 94 6.94 -1.75 -3.25
C ALA A 94 5.44 -2.07 -3.39
N ASP A 95 4.77 -2.36 -2.28
CA ASP A 95 3.34 -2.66 -2.24
C ASP A 95 2.50 -1.46 -2.71
N HIS A 96 2.79 -0.28 -2.18
CA HIS A 96 2.02 0.92 -2.49
C HIS A 96 2.33 1.49 -3.89
N LEU A 97 3.56 1.29 -4.41
CA LEU A 97 3.88 1.59 -5.80
C LEU A 97 2.95 0.83 -6.74
N ARG A 98 2.81 -0.47 -6.53
CA ARG A 98 1.93 -1.32 -7.33
C ARG A 98 0.49 -0.86 -7.25
N SER A 99 -0.06 -0.77 -6.03
CA SER A 99 -1.45 -0.38 -5.81
C SER A 99 -1.79 0.99 -6.42
N THR A 100 -0.92 1.99 -6.24
CA THR A 100 -1.15 3.33 -6.77
C THR A 100 -1.01 3.39 -8.28
N SER A 101 -0.08 2.65 -8.86
CA SER A 101 0.11 2.60 -10.31
C SER A 101 -1.09 1.99 -11.03
N PHE A 102 -1.65 0.91 -10.50
CA PHE A 102 -2.88 0.31 -11.05
C PHE A 102 -4.07 1.26 -10.93
N LEU A 103 -4.28 1.88 -9.76
CA LEU A 103 -5.36 2.84 -9.57
C LEU A 103 -5.27 4.02 -10.54
N ILE A 104 -4.05 4.54 -10.79
CA ILE A 104 -3.84 5.63 -11.76
C ILE A 104 -4.09 5.12 -13.20
N ALA A 105 -3.62 3.92 -13.54
CA ALA A 105 -3.89 3.31 -14.84
C ALA A 105 -5.39 3.14 -15.11
N ASP A 106 -6.18 2.84 -14.07
CA ASP A 106 -7.64 2.74 -14.09
C ASP A 106 -8.36 4.11 -14.04
N GLY A 107 -7.62 5.22 -14.13
CA GLY A 107 -8.16 6.57 -14.23
C GLY A 107 -8.49 7.23 -12.88
N VAL A 108 -8.07 6.67 -11.73
CA VAL A 108 -8.21 7.33 -10.44
C VAL A 108 -7.06 8.31 -10.25
N LEU A 109 -7.37 9.59 -10.07
CA LEU A 109 -6.37 10.64 -9.79
C LEU A 109 -6.44 11.11 -8.35
N PRO A 110 -5.30 11.55 -7.75
CA PRO A 110 -5.28 12.04 -6.37
C PRO A 110 -6.19 13.26 -6.19
N SER A 111 -7.08 13.22 -5.20
CA SER A 111 -8.00 14.32 -4.87
C SER A 111 -8.18 14.47 -3.37
N ASN A 112 -9.04 15.43 -2.94
CA ASN A 112 -9.33 15.67 -1.53
C ASN A 112 -10.51 14.85 -1.00
N GLU A 113 -11.23 14.16 -1.87
CA GLU A 113 -12.44 13.41 -1.53
C GLU A 113 -12.58 12.12 -2.36
N GLY A 114 -13.50 11.26 -1.96
CA GLY A 114 -13.83 10.04 -2.68
C GLY A 114 -12.66 9.09 -2.89
N ARG A 115 -12.66 8.40 -4.02
CA ARG A 115 -11.60 7.42 -4.37
C ARG A 115 -10.21 8.05 -4.49
N GLY A 116 -10.14 9.27 -5.02
CA GLY A 116 -8.89 9.99 -5.17
C GLY A 116 -8.25 10.38 -3.84
N TYR A 117 -9.03 10.62 -2.80
CA TYR A 117 -8.52 10.83 -1.44
C TYR A 117 -7.88 9.55 -0.88
N VAL A 118 -8.52 8.38 -1.09
CA VAL A 118 -7.95 7.11 -0.66
C VAL A 118 -6.63 6.84 -1.38
N LEU A 119 -6.59 7.04 -2.72
CA LEU A 119 -5.36 6.94 -3.50
C LEU A 119 -4.26 7.85 -2.93
N ARG A 120 -4.56 9.12 -2.68
CA ARG A 120 -3.60 10.08 -2.11
C ARG A 120 -3.07 9.62 -0.75
N ARG A 121 -3.90 9.03 0.11
CA ARG A 121 -3.45 8.48 1.40
C ARG A 121 -2.46 7.33 1.22
N ILE A 122 -2.72 6.42 0.28
CA ILE A 122 -1.81 5.30 -0.03
C ILE A 122 -0.48 5.85 -0.55
N MET A 123 -0.52 6.77 -1.52
CA MET A 123 0.67 7.43 -2.05
C MET A 123 1.51 8.07 -0.95
N ARG A 124 0.90 8.91 -0.11
CA ARG A 124 1.59 9.63 0.96
C ARG A 124 2.18 8.71 2.03
N ARG A 125 1.54 7.56 2.27
CA ARG A 125 2.11 6.55 3.17
C ARG A 125 3.45 6.02 2.62
N ALA A 126 3.52 5.68 1.34
CA ALA A 126 4.78 5.26 0.72
C ALA A 126 5.82 6.39 0.69
N MET A 127 5.41 7.61 0.37
CA MET A 127 6.27 8.80 0.34
C MET A 127 6.86 9.12 1.72
N ARG A 128 6.08 8.90 2.79
CA ARG A 128 6.59 9.00 4.17
C ARG A 128 7.70 7.97 4.42
N HIS A 129 7.55 6.74 3.92
CA HIS A 129 8.60 5.72 4.02
C HIS A 129 9.83 6.09 3.19
N ALA A 130 9.68 6.70 2.02
CA ALA A 130 10.80 7.27 1.26
C ALA A 130 11.54 8.35 2.05
N HIS A 131 10.82 9.21 2.76
CA HIS A 131 11.43 10.19 3.66
C HIS A 131 12.20 9.53 4.82
N ILE A 132 11.63 8.48 5.45
CA ILE A 132 12.30 7.70 6.51
C ILE A 132 13.59 7.05 5.99
N LEU A 133 13.63 6.62 4.73
CA LEU A 133 14.85 6.11 4.08
C LEU A 133 15.90 7.19 3.82
N GLY A 134 15.57 8.47 4.02
CA GLY A 134 16.46 9.61 3.79
C GLY A 134 16.47 10.13 2.35
N CYS A 135 15.51 9.75 1.53
CA CYS A 135 15.42 10.22 0.14
C CYS A 135 15.12 11.73 0.09
N LYS A 136 16.09 12.52 -0.41
CA LYS A 136 15.92 13.96 -0.61
C LYS A 136 15.05 14.26 -1.83
N GLU A 137 15.28 13.52 -2.90
CA GLU A 137 14.50 13.62 -4.14
C GLU A 137 13.28 12.69 -4.13
N PRO A 138 12.25 12.94 -4.96
CA PRO A 138 11.13 12.02 -5.15
C PRO A 138 11.60 10.64 -5.60
N LEU A 139 11.12 9.58 -4.93
CA LEU A 139 11.53 8.20 -5.18
C LEU A 139 10.51 7.41 -6.01
N MET A 140 9.23 7.55 -5.69
CA MET A 140 8.19 6.64 -6.20
C MET A 140 8.15 6.59 -7.73
N HIS A 141 8.27 7.72 -8.40
CA HIS A 141 8.22 7.81 -9.86
C HIS A 141 9.40 7.09 -10.55
N GLN A 142 10.55 6.98 -9.88
CA GLN A 142 11.73 6.31 -10.41
C GLN A 142 11.59 4.79 -10.44
N LEU A 143 10.65 4.24 -9.67
CA LEU A 143 10.38 2.80 -9.58
C LEU A 143 9.33 2.33 -10.60
N VAL A 144 8.59 3.24 -11.23
CA VAL A 144 7.54 2.90 -12.20
C VAL A 144 8.06 2.05 -13.37
N PRO A 145 9.23 2.34 -13.99
CA PRO A 145 9.76 1.50 -15.06
C PRO A 145 9.97 0.05 -14.64
N THR A 146 10.48 -0.17 -13.42
CA THR A 146 10.67 -1.54 -12.87
C THR A 146 9.34 -2.26 -12.76
N LEU A 147 8.30 -1.60 -12.22
CA LEU A 147 6.96 -2.19 -12.14
C LEU A 147 6.39 -2.53 -13.51
N VAL A 148 6.55 -1.65 -14.49
CA VAL A 148 6.08 -1.89 -15.86
C VAL A 148 6.82 -3.05 -16.51
N ASN A 149 8.13 -3.20 -16.29
CA ASN A 149 8.90 -4.34 -16.79
C ASN A 149 8.40 -5.66 -16.19
N GLU A 150 8.06 -5.68 -14.90
CA GLU A 150 7.60 -6.90 -14.21
C GLU A 150 6.17 -7.28 -14.58
N MET A 151 5.27 -6.31 -14.68
CA MET A 151 3.83 -6.57 -14.79
C MET A 151 3.21 -6.13 -16.11
N GLY A 152 3.89 -5.28 -16.89
CA GLY A 152 3.31 -4.66 -18.10
C GLY A 152 2.97 -5.65 -19.22
N ALA A 153 3.62 -6.81 -19.28
CA ALA A 153 3.28 -7.86 -20.24
C ALA A 153 1.89 -8.48 -19.95
N ALA A 154 1.58 -8.71 -18.67
CA ALA A 154 0.28 -9.23 -18.22
C ALA A 154 -0.78 -8.13 -18.11
N TYR A 155 -0.36 -6.89 -17.85
CA TYR A 155 -1.23 -5.72 -17.64
C TYR A 155 -0.81 -4.56 -18.55
N PRO A 156 -1.20 -4.60 -19.86
CA PRO A 156 -0.77 -3.59 -20.84
C PRO A 156 -1.18 -2.15 -20.50
N GLU A 157 -2.20 -1.96 -19.66
CA GLU A 157 -2.63 -0.67 -19.13
C GLU A 157 -1.54 0.05 -18.33
N LEU A 158 -0.68 -0.68 -17.63
CA LEU A 158 0.47 -0.11 -16.93
C LEU A 158 1.48 0.50 -17.91
N ALA A 159 1.78 -0.22 -18.99
CA ALA A 159 2.68 0.26 -20.04
C ALA A 159 2.10 1.48 -20.75
N ARG A 160 0.81 1.45 -21.09
CA ARG A 160 0.11 2.60 -21.73
C ARG A 160 0.04 3.80 -20.80
N GLY A 161 -0.16 3.57 -19.49
CA GLY A 161 -0.29 4.62 -18.47
C GLY A 161 1.03 5.10 -17.89
N GLN A 162 2.17 4.50 -18.24
CA GLN A 162 3.46 4.73 -17.57
C GLN A 162 3.83 6.22 -17.42
N ALA A 163 3.67 7.01 -18.47
CA ALA A 163 4.00 8.44 -18.44
C ALA A 163 3.10 9.19 -17.42
N MET A 164 1.79 8.92 -17.44
CA MET A 164 0.83 9.54 -16.53
C MET A 164 1.07 9.10 -15.08
N ILE A 165 1.34 7.83 -14.86
CA ILE A 165 1.66 7.27 -13.53
C ILE A 165 2.91 7.96 -12.97
N THR A 166 3.98 8.03 -13.78
CA THR A 166 5.26 8.64 -13.40
C THR A 166 5.07 10.11 -13.01
N GLU A 167 4.38 10.89 -13.83
CA GLU A 167 4.17 12.32 -13.57
C GLU A 167 3.27 12.57 -12.37
N THR A 168 2.21 11.77 -12.22
CA THR A 168 1.29 11.86 -11.08
C THR A 168 2.00 11.58 -9.76
N LEU A 169 2.79 10.49 -9.69
CA LEU A 169 3.56 10.13 -8.51
C LEU A 169 4.60 11.20 -8.18
N LYS A 170 5.34 11.68 -9.18
CA LYS A 170 6.35 12.72 -9.01
C LYS A 170 5.75 14.02 -8.46
N SER A 171 4.68 14.51 -9.09
CA SER A 171 4.02 15.75 -8.69
C SER A 171 3.44 15.68 -7.27
N GLU A 172 2.78 14.58 -6.92
CA GLU A 172 2.21 14.43 -5.57
C GLU A 172 3.32 14.27 -4.51
N GLU A 173 4.43 13.60 -4.85
CA GLU A 173 5.56 13.44 -3.91
C GLU A 173 6.28 14.76 -3.64
N ILE A 174 6.47 15.62 -4.64
CA ILE A 174 7.02 16.97 -4.47
C ILE A 174 6.13 17.78 -3.49
N LYS A 175 4.82 17.85 -3.77
CA LYS A 175 3.85 18.57 -2.91
C LYS A 175 3.81 18.02 -1.49
N PHE A 176 3.92 16.70 -1.35
CA PHE A 176 3.92 16.07 -0.04
C PHE A 176 5.20 16.38 0.75
N LYS A 177 6.37 16.38 0.11
CA LYS A 177 7.64 16.76 0.75
C LYS A 177 7.59 18.18 1.29
N GLU A 178 7.14 19.14 0.51
CA GLU A 178 6.99 20.53 0.95
C GLU A 178 6.05 20.65 2.17
N THR A 179 4.94 19.89 2.16
CA THR A 179 3.98 19.86 3.27
C THR A 179 4.61 19.23 4.52
N LEU A 180 5.32 18.12 4.35
CA LEU A 180 5.97 17.39 5.44
C LEU A 180 7.09 18.23 6.08
N GLU A 181 7.93 18.86 5.28
CA GLU A 181 9.00 19.74 5.78
C GLU A 181 8.45 20.91 6.59
N ARG A 182 7.37 21.54 6.09
CA ARG A 182 6.69 22.61 6.82
C ARG A 182 6.12 22.10 8.15
N GLY A 183 5.45 20.96 8.15
CA GLY A 183 4.90 20.36 9.37
C GLY A 183 5.97 19.97 10.38
N LEU A 184 7.07 19.37 9.93
CA LEU A 184 8.18 19.02 10.81
C LEU A 184 8.85 20.25 11.41
N LYS A 185 9.00 21.33 10.64
CA LYS A 185 9.55 22.61 11.15
C LYS A 185 8.67 23.19 12.24
N LEU A 186 7.34 23.25 12.02
CA LEU A 186 6.41 23.71 13.04
C LEU A 186 6.48 22.86 14.31
N LEU A 187 6.54 21.53 14.16
CA LEU A 187 6.69 20.63 15.30
C LEU A 187 7.99 20.86 16.07
N GLU A 188 9.11 21.11 15.37
CA GLU A 188 10.39 21.41 16.02
C GLU A 188 10.36 22.74 16.76
N ASP A 189 9.73 23.75 16.19
CA ASP A 189 9.62 25.06 16.82
C ASP A 189 8.75 24.99 18.08
N GLU A 190 7.61 24.28 18.03
CA GLU A 190 6.79 24.01 19.22
C GLU A 190 7.55 23.21 20.29
N LYS A 191 8.32 22.19 19.91
CA LYS A 191 9.15 21.44 20.85
C LYS A 191 10.19 22.31 21.58
N LYS A 192 10.75 23.33 20.94
CA LYS A 192 11.71 24.26 21.57
C LYS A 192 11.05 25.13 22.64
N THR A 193 9.76 25.46 22.43
CA THR A 193 8.99 26.27 23.41
C THR A 193 8.47 25.43 24.57
N MET A 194 8.34 24.10 24.37
CA MET A 194 7.91 23.15 25.41
C MET A 194 9.11 22.76 26.26
N GLY A 195 9.15 23.17 27.52
CA GLY A 195 10.16 22.67 28.47
C GLY A 195 10.10 21.15 28.64
N ALA A 196 11.11 20.56 29.28
CA ALA A 196 11.16 19.13 29.56
C ALA A 196 9.91 18.66 30.31
N GLY A 197 9.16 17.73 29.75
CA GLY A 197 7.89 17.23 30.30
C GLY A 197 6.62 18.00 29.87
N GLY A 198 6.73 18.97 28.98
CA GLY A 198 5.59 19.70 28.44
C GLY A 198 4.63 18.83 27.63
N VAL A 199 3.34 19.14 27.66
CA VAL A 199 2.29 18.51 26.86
C VAL A 199 2.06 19.31 25.60
N PHE A 200 2.02 18.66 24.43
CA PHE A 200 1.75 19.29 23.15
C PHE A 200 0.32 19.84 23.13
N SER A 201 0.14 21.10 22.76
CA SER A 201 -1.19 21.73 22.70
C SER A 201 -2.01 21.15 21.55
N GLY A 202 -3.28 20.76 21.82
CA GLY A 202 -4.20 20.29 20.79
C GLY A 202 -4.55 21.36 19.75
N THR A 203 -4.35 22.66 20.08
CA THR A 203 -4.52 23.77 19.11
C THR A 203 -3.32 23.95 18.18
N ALA A 204 -2.13 23.46 18.57
CA ALA A 204 -0.92 23.47 17.75
C ALA A 204 -0.79 22.19 16.91
N ALA A 205 -1.53 21.12 17.23
CA ALA A 205 -1.56 19.86 16.52
C ALA A 205 -2.54 19.88 15.35
#